data_71022293ac1d1f81a4b548c6b8d1d22b
#
_entry.id   71022293ac1d1f81a4b548c6b8d1d22b
#
_cell.length_a   1.000
_cell.length_b   1.000
_cell.length_c   1.000
_cell.angle_alpha   90.00
_cell.angle_beta   90.00
_cell.angle_gamma   90.00
#
_symmetry.space_group_name_H-M   'P 1'
#
loop_
_entity.id
_entity.type
_entity.pdbx_description
1 polymer ?
#
loop_
_entity_poly.entity_id
_entity_poly.type
_entity_poly.pdbx_seq_one_letter_code
_entity_poly.pdbx_strand_id
1 'polypeptide(L)'
;MQEVAQFGQEFGHVVMPFLLNYLLYLTSGILFLFVFSIIYMIFTPYGELALVRSGNSAATLSFAGALIGFALTLAACAIYHTSLIGFIGWATAAMIVQLLGYIITACLIPNLKQQILDNNVAVGGFVGAIGLTLGILNAGCLS
;
A
#
# COMPACT_ATOMS: atom_id res chain seq x y z
N MET A 1 3.65 -32.98 -35.55
CA MET A 1 3.36 -31.56 -35.79
C MET A 1 1.98 -31.14 -35.29
N GLN A 2 0.92 -31.95 -35.45
CA GLN A 2 -0.42 -31.62 -34.91
C GLN A 2 -0.45 -31.60 -33.40
N GLU A 3 0.20 -32.53 -32.68
CA GLU A 3 0.26 -32.57 -31.22
C GLU A 3 0.95 -31.32 -30.61
N VAL A 4 2.01 -30.83 -31.25
CA VAL A 4 2.72 -29.62 -30.79
C VAL A 4 1.85 -28.37 -30.96
N ALA A 5 1.10 -28.31 -32.07
CA ALA A 5 0.17 -27.20 -32.29
C ALA A 5 -1.01 -27.23 -31.30
N GLN A 6 -1.52 -28.43 -31.02
CA GLN A 6 -2.62 -28.62 -30.06
C GLN A 6 -2.17 -28.30 -28.62
N PHE A 7 -0.98 -28.74 -28.20
CA PHE A 7 -0.37 -28.36 -26.93
C PHE A 7 -0.18 -26.84 -26.80
N GLY A 8 0.29 -26.17 -27.87
CA GLY A 8 0.44 -24.71 -27.88
C GLY A 8 -0.89 -23.96 -27.73
N GLN A 9 -1.96 -24.46 -28.34
CA GLN A 9 -3.29 -23.89 -28.21
C GLN A 9 -3.87 -24.12 -26.81
N GLU A 10 -3.79 -25.34 -26.26
CA GLU A 10 -4.25 -25.66 -24.91
C GLU A 10 -3.47 -24.87 -23.87
N PHE A 11 -2.14 -24.75 -24.00
CA PHE A 11 -1.30 -23.94 -23.12
C PHE A 11 -1.71 -22.46 -23.15
N GLY A 12 -1.95 -21.90 -24.34
CA GLY A 12 -2.43 -20.52 -24.49
C GLY A 12 -3.80 -20.29 -23.84
N HIS A 13 -4.73 -21.22 -24.02
CA HIS A 13 -6.07 -21.14 -23.43
C HIS A 13 -6.06 -21.22 -21.90
N VAL A 14 -5.11 -21.92 -21.30
CA VAL A 14 -4.97 -22.04 -19.86
C VAL A 14 -4.18 -20.85 -19.29
N VAL A 15 -3.03 -20.53 -19.87
CA VAL A 15 -2.10 -19.53 -19.30
C VAL A 15 -2.58 -18.10 -19.51
N MET A 16 -3.22 -17.78 -20.63
CA MET A 16 -3.66 -16.43 -20.95
C MET A 16 -4.64 -15.83 -19.92
N PRO A 17 -5.69 -16.54 -19.47
CA PRO A 17 -6.58 -16.02 -18.43
C PRO A 17 -5.86 -15.76 -17.09
N PHE A 18 -4.94 -16.64 -16.69
CA PHE A 18 -4.16 -16.42 -15.47
C PHE A 18 -3.24 -15.20 -15.57
N LEU A 19 -2.58 -15.01 -16.71
CA LEU A 19 -1.73 -13.86 -16.96
C LEU A 19 -2.52 -12.56 -16.97
N LEU A 20 -3.68 -12.53 -17.62
CA LEU A 20 -4.57 -11.38 -17.64
C LEU A 20 -5.05 -11.03 -16.22
N ASN A 21 -5.47 -12.04 -15.47
CA ASN A 21 -5.91 -11.84 -14.09
C ASN A 21 -4.78 -11.28 -13.21
N TYR A 22 -3.58 -11.87 -13.30
CA TYR A 22 -2.38 -11.37 -12.63
C TYR A 22 -2.09 -9.90 -12.95
N LEU A 23 -2.10 -9.54 -14.24
CA LEU A 23 -1.84 -8.16 -14.68
C LEU A 23 -2.92 -7.19 -14.18
N LEU A 24 -4.18 -7.59 -14.15
CA LEU A 24 -5.28 -6.78 -13.64
C LEU A 24 -5.11 -6.47 -12.16
N TYR A 25 -4.83 -7.48 -11.33
CA TYR A 25 -4.64 -7.27 -9.89
C TYR A 25 -3.36 -6.48 -9.59
N LEU A 26 -2.25 -6.78 -10.29
CA LEU A 26 -1.00 -6.06 -10.15
C LEU A 26 -1.16 -4.57 -10.51
N THR A 27 -1.75 -4.29 -11.67
CA THR A 27 -1.97 -2.91 -12.13
C THR A 27 -2.90 -2.15 -11.19
N SER A 28 -3.98 -2.79 -10.74
CA SER A 28 -4.91 -2.20 -9.78
C SER A 28 -4.22 -1.93 -8.43
N GLY A 29 -3.40 -2.86 -7.93
CA GLY A 29 -2.63 -2.68 -6.70
C GLY A 29 -1.64 -1.52 -6.79
N ILE A 30 -0.89 -1.41 -7.89
CA ILE A 30 0.03 -0.29 -8.15
C ILE A 30 -0.73 1.04 -8.19
N LEU A 31 -1.88 1.07 -8.87
CA LEU A 31 -2.72 2.26 -8.93
C LEU A 31 -3.22 2.68 -7.54
N PHE A 32 -3.68 1.73 -6.73
CA PHE A 32 -4.09 2.00 -5.34
C PHE A 32 -2.94 2.52 -4.49
N LEU A 33 -1.73 1.96 -4.59
CA LEU A 33 -0.54 2.47 -3.90
C LEU A 33 -0.20 3.89 -4.32
N PHE A 34 -0.31 4.18 -5.61
CA PHE A 34 -0.04 5.52 -6.14
C PHE A 34 -1.07 6.54 -5.63
N VAL A 35 -2.36 6.21 -5.71
CA VAL A 35 -3.45 7.05 -5.20
C VAL A 35 -3.31 7.26 -3.69
N PHE A 36 -3.04 6.19 -2.93
CA PHE A 36 -2.77 6.27 -1.49
C PHE A 36 -1.62 7.22 -1.18
N SER A 37 -0.50 7.12 -1.92
CA SER A 37 0.67 7.97 -1.72
C SER A 37 0.33 9.46 -1.91
N ILE A 38 -0.45 9.79 -2.94
CA ILE A 38 -0.88 11.16 -3.20
C ILE A 38 -1.78 11.66 -2.05
N ILE A 39 -2.78 10.87 -1.67
CA ILE A 39 -3.71 11.26 -0.61
C ILE A 39 -2.96 11.39 0.72
N TYR A 40 -2.07 10.44 1.04
CA TYR A 40 -1.24 10.50 2.24
C TYR A 40 -0.41 11.80 2.29
N MET A 41 0.26 12.18 1.18
CA MET A 41 1.03 13.42 1.09
C MET A 41 0.17 14.69 1.19
N ILE A 42 -1.12 14.64 0.86
CA ILE A 42 -2.06 15.76 1.07
C ILE A 42 -2.40 15.91 2.56
N PHE A 43 -2.54 14.80 3.28
CA PHE A 43 -2.82 14.82 4.72
C PHE A 43 -1.60 15.16 5.56
N THR A 44 -0.40 14.90 5.08
CA THR A 44 0.84 15.25 5.78
C THR A 44 1.22 16.72 5.48
N PRO A 45 1.36 17.56 6.52
CA PRO A 45 1.58 19.00 6.33
C PRO A 45 3.05 19.36 6.03
N TYR A 46 3.82 18.42 5.52
CA TYR A 46 5.24 18.59 5.14
C TYR A 46 5.51 17.85 3.84
N GLY A 47 6.29 18.45 2.94
CA GLY A 47 6.59 17.87 1.62
C GLY A 47 7.43 16.61 1.70
N GLU A 48 6.82 15.44 1.91
CA GLU A 48 7.52 14.18 2.18
C GLU A 48 8.55 13.80 1.12
N LEU A 49 8.20 13.87 -0.16
CA LEU A 49 9.14 13.55 -1.23
C LEU A 49 10.35 14.51 -1.25
N ALA A 50 10.16 15.76 -0.90
CA ALA A 50 11.27 16.73 -0.78
C ALA A 50 12.16 16.36 0.40
N LEU A 51 11.58 15.98 1.54
CA LEU A 51 12.32 15.53 2.72
C LEU A 51 13.07 14.21 2.48
N VAL A 52 12.44 13.24 1.82
CA VAL A 52 13.10 11.99 1.43
C VAL A 52 14.29 12.26 0.51
N ARG A 53 14.13 13.14 -0.48
CA ARG A 53 15.21 13.54 -1.39
C ARG A 53 16.35 14.27 -0.69
N SER A 54 16.06 15.01 0.37
CA SER A 54 17.08 15.69 1.19
C SER A 54 17.75 14.77 2.23
N GLY A 55 17.35 13.47 2.29
CA GLY A 55 17.93 12.51 3.22
C GLY A 55 17.32 12.53 4.62
N ASN A 56 16.11 13.07 4.80
CA ASN A 56 15.41 13.06 6.08
C ASN A 56 14.93 11.64 6.40
N SER A 57 15.59 10.98 7.36
CA SER A 57 15.31 9.61 7.75
C SER A 57 13.95 9.48 8.48
N ALA A 58 13.54 10.49 9.24
CA ALA A 58 12.26 10.48 9.96
C ALA A 58 11.08 10.45 8.98
N ALA A 59 11.09 11.32 7.96
CA ALA A 59 10.08 11.34 6.90
C ALA A 59 10.09 10.03 6.10
N THR A 60 11.29 9.51 5.78
CA THR A 60 11.45 8.24 5.04
C THR A 60 10.83 7.07 5.79
N LEU A 61 11.12 6.92 7.09
CA LEU A 61 10.59 5.82 7.90
C LEU A 61 9.08 5.91 8.09
N SER A 62 8.55 7.12 8.31
CA SER A 62 7.12 7.37 8.43
C SER A 62 6.38 6.95 7.15
N PHE A 63 6.84 7.45 6.01
CA PHE A 63 6.21 7.17 4.72
C PHE A 63 6.37 5.71 4.28
N ALA A 64 7.57 5.14 4.44
CA ALA A 64 7.84 3.73 4.11
C ALA A 64 6.95 2.79 4.93
N GLY A 65 6.79 3.03 6.24
CA GLY A 65 5.91 2.21 7.08
C GLY A 65 4.46 2.25 6.64
N ALA A 66 3.95 3.43 6.27
CA ALA A 66 2.60 3.58 5.74
C ALA A 66 2.42 2.85 4.40
N LEU A 67 3.38 2.97 3.47
CA LEU A 67 3.36 2.29 2.17
C LEU A 67 3.41 0.77 2.30
N ILE A 68 4.34 0.25 3.11
CA ILE A 68 4.50 -1.19 3.30
C ILE A 68 3.24 -1.76 3.99
N GLY A 69 2.71 -1.08 5.00
CA GLY A 69 1.47 -1.48 5.66
C GLY A 69 0.31 -1.58 4.69
N PHE A 70 0.11 -0.56 3.86
CA PHE A 70 -0.96 -0.58 2.86
C PHE A 70 -0.72 -1.63 1.77
N ALA A 71 0.52 -1.84 1.32
CA ALA A 71 0.85 -2.87 0.34
C ALA A 71 0.53 -4.29 0.85
N LEU A 72 0.79 -4.58 2.14
CA LEU A 72 0.42 -5.84 2.77
C LEU A 72 -1.11 -6.05 2.77
N THR A 73 -1.87 -5.00 3.03
CA THR A 73 -3.33 -5.07 2.97
C THR A 73 -3.83 -5.30 1.54
N LEU A 74 -3.23 -4.63 0.54
CA LEU A 74 -3.57 -4.87 -0.87
C LEU A 74 -3.25 -6.32 -1.30
N ALA A 75 -2.14 -6.87 -0.84
CA ALA A 75 -1.80 -8.27 -1.09
C ALA A 75 -2.85 -9.22 -0.49
N ALA A 76 -3.31 -8.96 0.74
CA ALA A 76 -4.40 -9.72 1.36
C ALA A 76 -5.71 -9.59 0.55
N CYS A 77 -6.09 -8.37 0.12
CA CYS A 77 -7.24 -8.18 -0.75
C CYS A 77 -7.15 -9.02 -2.03
N ALA A 78 -5.98 -9.10 -2.66
CA ALA A 78 -5.78 -9.87 -3.88
C ALA A 78 -5.86 -11.40 -3.64
N ILE A 79 -5.43 -11.87 -2.47
CA ILE A 79 -5.45 -13.30 -2.12
C ILE A 79 -6.86 -13.77 -1.78
N TYR A 80 -7.59 -12.99 -0.98
CA TYR A 80 -8.87 -13.44 -0.41
C TYR A 80 -10.09 -13.06 -1.24
N HIS A 81 -9.99 -12.12 -2.19
CA HIS A 81 -11.11 -11.70 -3.03
C HIS A 81 -10.90 -12.09 -4.49
N THR A 82 -11.71 -13.02 -4.96
CA THR A 82 -11.65 -13.59 -6.32
C THR A 82 -12.24 -12.68 -7.40
N SER A 83 -12.94 -11.60 -7.01
CA SER A 83 -13.51 -10.62 -7.94
C SER A 83 -12.78 -9.28 -7.84
N LEU A 84 -12.54 -8.66 -8.99
CA LEU A 84 -11.91 -7.33 -9.06
C LEU A 84 -12.75 -6.27 -8.32
N ILE A 85 -14.08 -6.37 -8.36
CA ILE A 85 -14.99 -5.47 -7.63
C ILE A 85 -14.80 -5.61 -6.12
N GLY A 86 -14.69 -6.85 -5.63
CA GLY A 86 -14.40 -7.14 -4.22
C GLY A 86 -13.03 -6.56 -3.81
N PHE A 87 -12.00 -6.78 -4.63
CA PHE A 87 -10.69 -6.21 -4.41
C PHE A 87 -10.73 -4.67 -4.28
N ILE A 88 -11.38 -3.99 -5.23
CA ILE A 88 -11.50 -2.52 -5.22
C ILE A 88 -12.25 -2.02 -3.98
N GLY A 89 -13.35 -2.67 -3.61
CA GLY A 89 -14.14 -2.30 -2.44
C GLY A 89 -13.33 -2.41 -1.14
N TRP A 90 -12.69 -3.56 -0.91
CA TRP A 90 -11.89 -3.78 0.29
C TRP A 90 -10.60 -2.96 0.31
N ALA A 91 -9.93 -2.78 -0.83
CA ALA A 91 -8.76 -1.91 -0.95
C ALA A 91 -9.10 -0.45 -0.61
N THR A 92 -10.29 0.02 -1.01
CA THR A 92 -10.78 1.37 -0.65
C THR A 92 -11.05 1.48 0.85
N ALA A 93 -11.72 0.50 1.45
CA ALA A 93 -11.95 0.46 2.90
C ALA A 93 -10.61 0.44 3.67
N ALA A 94 -9.68 -0.38 3.23
CA ALA A 94 -8.34 -0.49 3.79
C ALA A 94 -7.55 0.83 3.71
N MET A 95 -7.65 1.55 2.61
CA MET A 95 -7.04 2.86 2.43
C MET A 95 -7.59 3.87 3.44
N ILE A 96 -8.90 3.88 3.67
CA ILE A 96 -9.53 4.75 4.67
C ILE A 96 -9.00 4.44 6.07
N VAL A 97 -8.93 3.15 6.45
CA VAL A 97 -8.39 2.74 7.76
C VAL A 97 -6.96 3.19 7.92
N GLN A 98 -6.13 3.04 6.89
CA GLN A 98 -4.72 3.44 6.93
C GLN A 98 -4.55 4.97 7.11
N LEU A 99 -5.35 5.77 6.40
CA LEU A 99 -5.35 7.23 6.51
C LEU A 99 -5.85 7.69 7.88
N LEU A 100 -6.93 7.09 8.39
CA LEU A 100 -7.45 7.39 9.74
C LEU A 100 -6.40 7.07 10.81
N GLY A 101 -5.68 5.96 10.68
CA GLY A 101 -4.59 5.59 11.58
C GLY A 101 -3.49 6.64 11.61
N TYR A 102 -3.10 7.19 10.45
CA TYR A 102 -2.16 8.29 10.39
C TYR A 102 -2.70 9.55 11.10
N ILE A 103 -3.94 9.94 10.81
CA ILE A 103 -4.57 11.14 11.42
C ILE A 103 -4.62 11.02 12.94
N ILE A 104 -5.04 9.86 13.46
CA ILE A 104 -5.08 9.60 14.90
C ILE A 104 -3.66 9.72 15.51
N THR A 105 -2.67 9.10 14.85
CA THR A 105 -1.27 9.17 15.30
C THR A 105 -0.76 10.60 15.30
N ALA A 106 -1.09 11.38 14.27
CA ALA A 106 -0.71 12.80 14.17
C ALA A 106 -1.36 13.66 15.25
N CYS A 107 -2.58 13.34 15.67
CA CYS A 107 -3.25 14.01 16.79
C CYS A 107 -2.65 13.66 18.17
N LEU A 108 -2.13 12.44 18.30
CA LEU A 108 -1.54 11.96 19.57
C LEU A 108 -0.12 12.47 19.81
N ILE A 109 0.63 12.80 18.76
CA ILE A 109 2.02 13.25 18.88
C ILE A 109 2.07 14.78 18.74
N PRO A 110 2.36 15.52 19.83
CA PRO A 110 2.44 16.97 19.78
C PRO A 110 3.55 17.43 18.84
N ASN A 111 3.25 18.43 18.02
CA ASN A 111 4.21 19.01 17.07
C ASN A 111 4.85 18.01 16.11
N LEU A 112 4.11 16.95 15.71
CA LEU A 112 4.61 15.90 14.81
C LEU A 112 5.31 16.49 13.58
N LYS A 113 4.70 17.49 12.94
CA LYS A 113 5.28 18.16 11.78
C LYS A 113 6.71 18.65 12.06
N GLN A 114 6.91 19.39 13.15
CA GLN A 114 8.23 19.93 13.48
C GLN A 114 9.22 18.84 13.78
N GLN A 115 8.81 17.80 14.51
CA GLN A 115 9.68 16.67 14.84
C GLN A 115 10.15 15.92 13.58
N ILE A 116 9.29 15.77 12.58
CA ILE A 116 9.68 15.15 11.28
C ILE A 116 10.63 16.09 10.52
N LEU A 117 10.35 17.40 10.47
CA LEU A 117 11.22 18.39 9.83
C LEU A 117 12.62 18.42 10.46
N ASP A 118 12.70 18.33 11.79
CA ASP A 118 13.93 18.26 12.57
C ASP A 118 14.65 16.92 12.48
N ASN A 119 14.15 16.01 11.64
CA ASN A 119 14.69 14.65 11.44
C ASN A 119 14.73 13.81 12.72
N ASN A 120 13.70 13.93 13.59
CA ASN A 120 13.57 13.06 14.75
C ASN A 120 13.22 11.63 14.32
N VAL A 121 14.26 10.81 14.16
CA VAL A 121 14.17 9.43 13.65
C VAL A 121 13.31 8.54 14.55
N ALA A 122 13.34 8.77 15.86
CA ALA A 122 12.53 7.99 16.80
C ALA A 122 11.03 8.21 16.56
N VAL A 123 10.62 9.46 16.35
CA VAL A 123 9.22 9.81 16.04
C VAL A 123 8.82 9.34 14.65
N GLY A 124 9.66 9.54 13.64
CA GLY A 124 9.40 9.04 12.28
C GLY A 124 9.27 7.52 12.24
N GLY A 125 10.16 6.82 12.94
CA GLY A 125 10.12 5.37 13.08
C GLY A 125 8.88 4.88 13.81
N PHE A 126 8.44 5.58 14.87
CA PHE A 126 7.22 5.25 15.60
C PHE A 126 5.96 5.41 14.72
N VAL A 127 5.84 6.51 13.99
CA VAL A 127 4.74 6.73 13.03
C VAL A 127 4.72 5.65 11.97
N GLY A 128 5.89 5.32 11.40
CA GLY A 128 6.02 4.24 10.42
C GLY A 128 5.65 2.87 10.99
N ALA A 129 6.05 2.57 12.22
CA ALA A 129 5.70 1.32 12.90
C ALA A 129 4.19 1.19 13.11
N ILE A 130 3.50 2.28 13.50
CA ILE A 130 2.03 2.30 13.61
C ILE A 130 1.40 2.04 12.24
N GLY A 131 1.84 2.72 11.18
CA GLY A 131 1.34 2.51 9.83
C GLY A 131 1.50 1.06 9.36
N LEU A 132 2.66 0.46 9.61
CA LEU A 132 2.92 -0.94 9.31
C LEU A 132 2.02 -1.88 10.12
N THR A 133 1.90 -1.65 11.43
CA THR A 133 1.07 -2.47 12.32
C THR A 133 -0.40 -2.44 11.90
N LEU A 134 -0.93 -1.27 11.57
CA LEU A 134 -2.30 -1.13 11.07
C LEU A 134 -2.50 -1.88 9.76
N GLY A 135 -1.54 -1.82 8.85
CA GLY A 135 -1.58 -2.58 7.61
C GLY A 135 -1.62 -4.10 7.84
N ILE A 136 -0.79 -4.61 8.75
CA ILE A 136 -0.78 -6.04 9.13
C ILE A 136 -2.11 -6.46 9.75
N LEU A 137 -2.64 -5.68 10.69
CA LEU A 137 -3.93 -5.95 11.32
C LEU A 137 -5.06 -5.93 10.30
N ASN A 138 -5.07 -4.93 9.43
CA ASN A 138 -6.08 -4.81 8.39
C ASN A 138 -6.02 -5.98 7.39
N ALA A 139 -4.81 -6.40 7.00
CA ALA A 139 -4.61 -7.59 6.17
C ALA A 139 -5.14 -8.85 6.86
N GLY A 140 -4.90 -9.01 8.16
CA GLY A 140 -5.42 -10.13 8.95
C GLY A 140 -6.96 -10.15 9.08
N CYS A 141 -7.61 -8.99 9.08
CA CYS A 141 -9.07 -8.89 9.13
C CYS A 141 -9.77 -9.25 7.80
N LEU A 142 -9.01 -9.34 6.71
CA LEU A 142 -9.53 -9.71 5.39
C LEU A 142 -9.45 -11.22 5.11
N SER A 143 -8.77 -11.98 5.99
CA SER A 143 -8.57 -13.43 5.88
C SER A 143 -9.79 -14.24 6.31
#